data_5fc8723b5d9155422677262ea34d7ecd
#
_entry.id   5fc8723b5d9155422677262ea34d7ecd
#
_cell.length_a   1.000
_cell.length_b   1.000
_cell.length_c   1.000
_cell.angle_alpha   90.00
_cell.angle_beta   90.00
_cell.angle_gamma   90.00
#
_symmetry.space_group_name_H-M   'P 1'
#
loop_
_entity.id
_entity.type
_entity.pdbx_description
1 polymer ?
#
loop_
_entity_poly.entity_id
_entity_poly.type
_entity_poly.pdbx_seq_one_letter_code
_entity_poly.pdbx_strand_id
1 'polypeptide(L)'
;MIDIKFLRENPEAVRENIRKKFQDVKLPLVDEVIEMDAESRKAQAEADDLRARRNKISKEIGALMAQGKREEAEEKKKEVAANAERLAQLDEIQKQADARVREAMMMIPQIIDPSVPIGKDDSENVEIQKYGDPLVPEFEIPYHTQIMESFDGIDLDAAGRVAGNGFYYLMGDIARLHSAVLAYARDFMIDRGFTYYVPPFMIRGNVVTGVMSFAEMDAMMYKIEGEDLYLIGTSEHSMIGKFINQIVPEDQLPKTLTSYSPCFRKEKGAHGIEERGIYRIHQFEKQEMIVVCRPEESPMWYDKLWQNTVDLFRSMDIPVRTLACCSGDLADLKVKSCDVEAWSPRQKKYFEVGSCSNLGDAQARRLKIRVQSADGNKYLAHTLNNTVVASPRMLIALLENNLRADGSVAIPKSLQPYMGGKTELRPKQA
;
A
#
# COMPACT_ATOMS: atom_id res chain seq x y z
N MET A 1 5.54 -1.80 9.71
CA MET A 1 6.61 -1.86 10.76
C MET A 1 6.02 -2.51 11.99
N ILE A 2 6.62 -3.58 12.48
CA ILE A 2 6.17 -4.27 13.70
C ILE A 2 6.43 -3.42 14.97
N ASP A 3 5.87 -3.82 16.10
CA ASP A 3 6.15 -3.19 17.40
C ASP A 3 7.54 -3.60 17.91
N ILE A 4 8.36 -2.62 18.30
CA ILE A 4 9.71 -2.89 18.85
C ILE A 4 9.64 -3.67 20.18
N LYS A 5 8.60 -3.43 20.98
CA LYS A 5 8.39 -4.18 22.23
C LYS A 5 8.09 -5.65 21.92
N PHE A 6 7.24 -5.90 20.92
CA PHE A 6 6.97 -7.27 20.45
C PHE A 6 8.25 -7.96 19.98
N LEU A 7 9.10 -7.27 19.18
CA LEU A 7 10.36 -7.83 18.70
C LEU A 7 11.30 -8.19 19.87
N ARG A 8 11.43 -7.31 20.85
CA ARG A 8 12.27 -7.57 22.04
C ARG A 8 11.80 -8.77 22.87
N GLU A 9 10.48 -8.87 23.07
CA GLU A 9 9.87 -9.93 23.88
C GLU A 9 9.79 -11.26 23.14
N ASN A 10 9.71 -11.22 21.80
CA ASN A 10 9.46 -12.40 20.95
C ASN A 10 10.38 -12.45 19.72
N PRO A 11 11.72 -12.35 19.87
CA PRO A 11 12.63 -12.28 18.73
C PRO A 11 12.57 -13.53 17.83
N GLU A 12 12.36 -14.71 18.40
CA GLU A 12 12.24 -15.94 17.61
C GLU A 12 10.96 -15.97 16.76
N ALA A 13 9.86 -15.45 17.24
CA ALA A 13 8.64 -15.31 16.43
C ALA A 13 8.86 -14.41 15.22
N VAL A 14 9.65 -13.33 15.38
CA VAL A 14 10.01 -12.44 14.28
C VAL A 14 10.93 -13.15 13.28
N ARG A 15 11.95 -13.89 13.75
CA ARG A 15 12.83 -14.67 12.88
C ARG A 15 12.07 -15.76 12.12
N GLU A 16 11.16 -16.46 12.79
CA GLU A 16 10.30 -17.46 12.15
C GLU A 16 9.42 -16.83 11.06
N ASN A 17 8.84 -15.66 11.32
CA ASN A 17 8.06 -14.92 10.33
C ASN A 17 8.91 -14.52 9.10
N ILE A 18 10.15 -14.08 9.31
CA ILE A 18 11.09 -13.77 8.22
C ILE A 18 11.36 -15.01 7.37
N ARG A 19 11.58 -16.18 8.01
CA ARG A 19 11.78 -17.47 7.29
C ARG A 19 10.53 -17.89 6.53
N LYS A 20 9.34 -17.78 7.14
CA LYS A 20 8.06 -18.05 6.47
C LYS A 20 7.85 -17.20 5.22
N LYS A 21 8.40 -15.98 5.20
CA LYS A 21 8.39 -15.09 4.04
C LYS A 21 9.55 -15.30 3.06
N PHE A 22 10.41 -16.31 3.28
CA PHE A 22 11.58 -16.59 2.45
C PHE A 22 12.54 -15.39 2.32
N GLN A 23 12.69 -14.63 3.40
CA GLN A 23 13.51 -13.42 3.44
C GLN A 23 14.71 -13.55 4.41
N ASP A 24 15.37 -14.71 4.44
CA ASP A 24 16.43 -15.04 5.41
C ASP A 24 17.57 -14.01 5.46
N VAL A 25 17.81 -13.30 4.37
CA VAL A 25 18.77 -12.18 4.30
C VAL A 25 18.49 -11.09 5.34
N LYS A 26 17.25 -11.00 5.84
CA LYS A 26 16.82 -10.02 6.85
C LYS A 26 16.96 -10.51 8.29
N LEU A 27 17.34 -11.79 8.53
CA LEU A 27 17.50 -12.34 9.89
C LEU A 27 18.47 -11.54 10.76
N PRO A 28 19.65 -11.07 10.26
CA PRO A 28 20.57 -10.27 11.06
C PRO A 28 19.98 -8.94 11.58
N LEU A 29 18.97 -8.39 10.91
CA LEU A 29 18.32 -7.14 11.36
C LEU A 29 17.64 -7.27 12.72
N VAL A 30 17.22 -8.49 13.10
CA VAL A 30 16.58 -8.73 14.41
C VAL A 30 17.59 -8.52 15.53
N ASP A 31 18.80 -9.06 15.40
CA ASP A 31 19.87 -8.91 16.38
C ASP A 31 20.34 -7.45 16.43
N GLU A 32 20.52 -6.81 15.28
CA GLU A 32 20.89 -5.41 15.16
C GLU A 32 19.90 -4.49 15.91
N VAL A 33 18.59 -4.73 15.72
CA VAL A 33 17.57 -3.94 16.45
C VAL A 33 17.67 -4.14 17.94
N ILE A 34 17.87 -5.38 18.41
CA ILE A 34 17.99 -5.68 19.84
C ILE A 34 19.21 -4.98 20.45
N GLU A 35 20.37 -5.04 19.78
CA GLU A 35 21.61 -4.41 20.25
C GLU A 35 21.49 -2.89 20.29
N MET A 36 21.04 -2.28 19.19
CA MET A 36 20.92 -0.82 19.10
C MET A 36 19.84 -0.25 20.04
N ASP A 37 18.71 -0.95 20.21
CA ASP A 37 17.69 -0.55 21.18
C ASP A 37 18.20 -0.67 22.62
N ALA A 38 19.01 -1.67 22.94
CA ALA A 38 19.64 -1.80 24.25
C ALA A 38 20.66 -0.65 24.51
N GLU A 39 21.46 -0.28 23.49
CA GLU A 39 22.39 0.84 23.55
C GLU A 39 21.64 2.17 23.75
N SER A 40 20.60 2.44 22.97
CA SER A 40 19.77 3.64 23.11
C SER A 40 19.17 3.75 24.51
N ARG A 41 18.55 2.68 25.03
CA ARG A 41 17.95 2.67 26.37
C ARG A 41 19.01 2.87 27.48
N LYS A 42 20.20 2.30 27.32
CA LYS A 42 21.32 2.50 28.26
C LYS A 42 21.79 3.95 28.26
N ALA A 43 21.98 4.53 27.07
CA ALA A 43 22.34 5.92 26.92
C ALA A 43 21.29 6.87 27.53
N GLN A 44 20.01 6.59 27.28
CA GLN A 44 18.87 7.33 27.83
C GLN A 44 18.88 7.29 29.38
N ALA A 45 19.05 6.11 29.98
CA ALA A 45 19.06 5.94 31.43
C ALA A 45 20.21 6.71 32.08
N GLU A 46 21.43 6.63 31.52
CA GLU A 46 22.59 7.36 31.99
C GLU A 46 22.39 8.89 31.85
N ALA A 47 21.82 9.34 30.74
CA ALA A 47 21.50 10.74 30.50
C ALA A 47 20.47 11.28 31.51
N ASP A 48 19.44 10.49 31.81
CA ASP A 48 18.42 10.90 32.81
C ASP A 48 19.00 10.99 34.21
N ASP A 49 19.91 10.09 34.62
CA ASP A 49 20.66 10.17 35.87
C ASP A 49 21.52 11.42 35.92
N LEU A 50 22.26 11.75 34.87
CA LEU A 50 23.09 12.96 34.80
C LEU A 50 22.25 14.24 34.84
N ARG A 51 21.08 14.25 34.20
CA ARG A 51 20.13 15.38 34.26
C ARG A 51 19.61 15.58 35.70
N ALA A 52 19.27 14.49 36.38
CA ALA A 52 18.84 14.54 37.79
C ALA A 52 19.95 15.05 38.70
N ARG A 53 21.21 14.55 38.55
CA ARG A 53 22.40 15.03 39.27
C ARG A 53 22.67 16.50 39.00
N ARG A 54 22.65 16.95 37.76
CA ARG A 54 22.81 18.35 37.37
C ARG A 54 21.82 19.25 38.09
N ASN A 55 20.56 18.87 38.14
CA ASN A 55 19.53 19.66 38.83
C ASN A 55 19.78 19.76 40.35
N LYS A 56 20.27 18.68 40.97
CA LYS A 56 20.65 18.67 42.39
C LYS A 56 21.87 19.56 42.65
N ILE A 57 22.94 19.39 41.88
CA ILE A 57 24.19 20.17 42.00
C ILE A 57 23.93 21.66 41.78
N SER A 58 23.06 22.02 40.82
CA SER A 58 22.69 23.42 40.57
C SER A 58 22.03 24.08 41.79
N LYS A 59 21.20 23.33 42.54
CA LYS A 59 20.64 23.82 43.82
C LYS A 59 21.70 23.96 44.89
N GLU A 60 22.65 23.01 45.00
CA GLU A 60 23.78 23.07 45.95
C GLU A 60 24.68 24.26 45.65
N ILE A 61 25.01 24.56 44.38
CA ILE A 61 25.76 25.73 43.96
C ILE A 61 25.09 27.03 44.45
N GLY A 62 23.76 27.12 44.24
CA GLY A 62 22.99 28.28 44.73
C GLY A 62 23.08 28.46 46.24
N ALA A 63 23.00 27.38 47.02
CA ALA A 63 23.14 27.41 48.49
C ALA A 63 24.55 27.77 48.93
N LEU A 64 25.61 27.23 48.32
CA LEU A 64 27.00 27.53 48.60
C LEU A 64 27.34 29.00 48.28
N MET A 65 26.85 29.51 47.18
CA MET A 65 27.01 30.92 46.83
C MET A 65 26.34 31.86 47.85
N ALA A 66 25.16 31.53 48.32
CA ALA A 66 24.44 32.29 49.36
C ALA A 66 25.18 32.25 50.70
N GLN A 67 25.95 31.19 50.97
CA GLN A 67 26.78 31.03 52.16
C GLN A 67 28.20 31.66 52.04
N GLY A 68 28.53 32.24 50.86
CA GLY A 68 29.85 32.80 50.58
C GLY A 68 30.95 31.78 50.26
N LYS A 69 30.66 30.52 50.16
CA LYS A 69 31.59 29.39 49.89
C LYS A 69 31.94 29.28 48.40
N ARG A 70 32.68 30.26 47.90
CA ARG A 70 32.95 30.40 46.46
C ARG A 70 33.80 29.26 45.87
N GLU A 71 34.82 28.78 46.61
CA GLU A 71 35.69 27.70 46.11
C GLU A 71 34.93 26.38 45.95
N GLU A 72 34.13 26.00 46.95
CA GLU A 72 33.29 24.81 46.88
C GLU A 72 32.24 24.91 45.73
N ALA A 73 31.71 26.11 45.50
CA ALA A 73 30.80 26.37 44.39
C ALA A 73 31.49 26.22 43.01
N GLU A 74 32.76 26.65 42.86
CA GLU A 74 33.54 26.51 41.63
C GLU A 74 33.88 25.03 41.32
N GLU A 75 34.20 24.23 42.34
CA GLU A 75 34.37 22.76 42.13
C GLU A 75 33.09 22.11 41.63
N LYS A 76 31.95 22.45 42.21
CA LYS A 76 30.64 21.95 41.76
C LYS A 76 30.31 22.40 40.33
N LYS A 77 30.69 23.59 39.92
CA LYS A 77 30.55 24.06 38.54
C LYS A 77 31.37 23.23 37.54
N LYS A 78 32.58 22.80 37.91
CA LYS A 78 33.41 21.91 37.07
C LYS A 78 32.73 20.55 36.89
N GLU A 79 32.12 20.01 37.96
CA GLU A 79 31.36 18.78 37.89
C GLU A 79 30.14 18.91 36.91
N VAL A 80 29.43 20.04 36.99
CA VAL A 80 28.31 20.31 36.03
C VAL A 80 28.82 20.44 34.62
N ALA A 81 29.98 21.04 34.36
CA ALA A 81 30.56 21.14 33.03
C ALA A 81 30.94 19.76 32.45
N ALA A 82 31.59 18.90 33.25
CA ALA A 82 31.91 17.53 32.85
C ALA A 82 30.64 16.69 32.55
N ASN A 83 29.60 16.86 33.38
CA ASN A 83 28.30 16.21 33.13
C ASN A 83 27.64 16.70 31.84
N ALA A 84 27.80 17.99 31.48
CA ALA A 84 27.23 18.53 30.24
C ALA A 84 27.88 17.92 28.96
N GLU A 85 29.21 17.73 29.00
CA GLU A 85 29.94 17.08 27.92
C GLU A 85 29.50 15.62 27.75
N ARG A 86 29.39 14.87 28.84
CA ARG A 86 28.93 13.49 28.83
C ARG A 86 27.50 13.37 28.34
N LEU A 87 26.60 14.28 28.73
CA LEU A 87 25.24 14.35 28.24
C LEU A 87 25.19 14.54 26.72
N ALA A 88 26.02 15.43 26.15
CA ALA A 88 26.07 15.65 24.72
C ALA A 88 26.53 14.39 23.97
N GLN A 89 27.48 13.63 24.51
CA GLN A 89 27.93 12.35 23.96
C GLN A 89 26.78 11.31 23.99
N LEU A 90 26.06 11.20 25.10
CA LEU A 90 24.94 10.27 25.26
C LEU A 90 23.77 10.60 24.34
N ASP A 91 23.45 11.88 24.19
CA ASP A 91 22.41 12.34 23.27
C ASP A 91 22.76 11.98 21.80
N GLU A 92 24.05 12.06 21.42
CA GLU A 92 24.48 11.64 20.07
C GLU A 92 24.45 10.11 19.89
N ILE A 93 24.89 9.34 20.88
CA ILE A 93 24.81 7.87 20.88
C ILE A 93 23.34 7.44 20.74
N GLN A 94 22.46 7.99 21.55
CA GLN A 94 21.03 7.69 21.50
C GLN A 94 20.44 8.01 20.13
N LYS A 95 20.75 9.18 19.59
CA LYS A 95 20.26 9.62 18.27
C LYS A 95 20.71 8.67 17.15
N GLN A 96 21.97 8.23 17.17
CA GLN A 96 22.50 7.30 16.18
C GLN A 96 21.85 5.92 16.32
N ALA A 97 21.74 5.40 17.54
CA ALA A 97 21.11 4.12 17.83
C ALA A 97 19.62 4.13 17.41
N ASP A 98 18.86 5.17 17.77
CA ASP A 98 17.45 5.31 17.40
C ASP A 98 17.25 5.40 15.88
N ALA A 99 18.14 6.11 15.18
CA ALA A 99 18.10 6.19 13.72
C ALA A 99 18.32 4.81 13.08
N ARG A 100 19.29 4.04 13.60
CA ARG A 100 19.61 2.70 13.11
C ARG A 100 18.50 1.70 13.43
N VAL A 101 17.96 1.74 14.64
CA VAL A 101 16.77 0.95 15.02
C VAL A 101 15.62 1.22 14.05
N ARG A 102 15.33 2.49 13.78
CA ARG A 102 14.26 2.87 12.87
C ARG A 102 14.49 2.32 11.46
N GLU A 103 15.69 2.45 10.93
CA GLU A 103 16.05 1.95 9.59
C GLU A 103 15.86 0.42 9.50
N ALA A 104 16.42 -0.33 10.44
CA ALA A 104 16.29 -1.78 10.48
C ALA A 104 14.83 -2.23 10.65
N MET A 105 14.08 -1.60 11.54
CA MET A 105 12.66 -1.87 11.76
C MET A 105 11.79 -1.58 10.53
N MET A 106 12.19 -0.64 9.67
CA MET A 106 11.50 -0.35 8.40
C MET A 106 11.72 -1.46 7.36
N MET A 107 12.77 -2.26 7.48
CA MET A 107 13.09 -3.38 6.58
C MET A 107 12.54 -4.72 7.07
N ILE A 108 12.27 -4.88 8.37
CA ILE A 108 11.67 -6.09 8.93
C ILE A 108 10.21 -6.18 8.50
N PRO A 109 9.76 -7.31 7.91
CA PRO A 109 8.40 -7.48 7.44
C PRO A 109 7.39 -7.55 8.59
N GLN A 110 6.15 -7.17 8.30
CA GLN A 110 5.02 -7.32 9.23
C GLN A 110 4.76 -8.81 9.51
N ILE A 111 4.27 -9.10 10.71
CA ILE A 111 3.88 -10.47 11.08
C ILE A 111 2.65 -10.87 10.25
N ILE A 112 2.75 -11.99 9.56
CA ILE A 112 1.65 -12.51 8.73
C ILE A 112 0.56 -13.15 9.60
N ASP A 113 -0.67 -13.09 9.11
CA ASP A 113 -1.81 -13.76 9.74
C ASP A 113 -1.60 -15.29 9.72
N PRO A 114 -1.96 -16.02 10.79
CA PRO A 114 -1.79 -17.48 10.86
C PRO A 114 -2.48 -18.27 9.73
N SER A 115 -3.51 -17.69 9.10
CA SER A 115 -4.24 -18.30 7.98
C SER A 115 -3.56 -18.13 6.62
N VAL A 116 -2.45 -17.37 6.54
CA VAL A 116 -1.70 -17.18 5.29
C VAL A 116 -1.03 -18.50 4.88
N PRO A 117 -1.28 -18.98 3.65
CA PRO A 117 -0.59 -20.17 3.15
C PRO A 117 0.93 -19.94 3.08
N ILE A 118 1.71 -20.94 3.43
CA ILE A 118 3.16 -20.86 3.30
C ILE A 118 3.55 -21.29 1.90
N GLY A 119 4.23 -20.42 1.17
CA GLY A 119 4.67 -20.61 -0.19
C GLY A 119 5.74 -19.60 -0.57
N LYS A 120 6.54 -19.91 -1.60
CA LYS A 120 7.74 -19.15 -1.96
C LYS A 120 7.44 -17.91 -2.82
N ASP A 121 6.51 -18.04 -3.75
CA ASP A 121 6.16 -17.00 -4.73
C ASP A 121 4.70 -17.15 -5.19
N ASP A 122 4.26 -16.28 -6.09
CA ASP A 122 2.87 -16.19 -6.60
C ASP A 122 2.36 -17.49 -7.24
N SER A 123 3.24 -18.38 -7.72
CA SER A 123 2.86 -19.69 -8.27
C SER A 123 2.27 -20.65 -7.22
N GLU A 124 2.52 -20.37 -5.93
CA GLU A 124 2.02 -21.14 -4.79
C GLU A 124 0.83 -20.48 -4.08
N ASN A 125 0.25 -19.43 -4.68
CA ASN A 125 -1.00 -18.84 -4.22
C ASN A 125 -2.15 -19.86 -4.30
N VAL A 126 -3.03 -19.85 -3.29
CA VAL A 126 -4.06 -20.87 -3.13
C VAL A 126 -5.41 -20.35 -3.61
N GLU A 127 -6.01 -21.03 -4.61
CA GLU A 127 -7.37 -20.72 -5.05
C GLU A 127 -8.38 -20.96 -3.93
N ILE A 128 -9.15 -19.92 -3.60
CA ILE A 128 -10.19 -19.98 -2.57
C ILE A 128 -11.52 -20.36 -3.19
N GLN A 129 -11.95 -19.61 -4.21
CA GLN A 129 -13.27 -19.80 -4.83
C GLN A 129 -13.31 -19.20 -6.24
N LYS A 130 -14.14 -19.83 -7.10
CA LYS A 130 -14.53 -19.33 -8.41
C LYS A 130 -15.97 -18.81 -8.39
N TYR A 131 -16.20 -17.76 -9.16
CA TYR A 131 -17.50 -17.10 -9.30
C TYR A 131 -17.84 -16.96 -10.79
N GLY A 132 -18.95 -17.57 -11.17
CA GLY A 132 -19.40 -17.65 -12.56
C GLY A 132 -18.66 -18.71 -13.38
N ASP A 133 -19.24 -19.03 -14.54
CA ASP A 133 -18.76 -20.09 -15.41
C ASP A 133 -17.83 -19.50 -16.48
N PRO A 134 -16.54 -19.90 -16.53
CA PRO A 134 -15.65 -19.46 -17.58
C PRO A 134 -16.06 -20.07 -18.91
N LEU A 135 -16.36 -19.22 -19.89
CA LEU A 135 -16.72 -19.62 -21.23
C LEU A 135 -15.53 -19.43 -22.17
N VAL A 136 -15.41 -20.32 -23.15
CA VAL A 136 -14.49 -20.20 -24.28
C VAL A 136 -15.34 -20.26 -25.54
N PRO A 137 -15.43 -19.18 -26.35
CA PRO A 137 -16.21 -19.20 -27.58
C PRO A 137 -15.57 -20.13 -28.63
N GLU A 138 -16.38 -20.55 -29.63
CA GLU A 138 -15.88 -21.37 -30.72
C GLU A 138 -15.02 -20.62 -31.74
N PHE A 139 -15.03 -19.29 -31.71
CA PHE A 139 -14.20 -18.45 -32.57
C PHE A 139 -12.93 -18.01 -31.85
N GLU A 140 -11.87 -17.70 -32.62
CA GLU A 140 -10.62 -17.16 -32.08
C GLU A 140 -10.82 -15.72 -31.61
N ILE A 141 -10.38 -15.45 -30.35
CA ILE A 141 -10.37 -14.10 -29.80
C ILE A 141 -9.05 -13.44 -30.14
N PRO A 142 -9.04 -12.32 -30.88
CA PRO A 142 -7.82 -11.57 -31.17
C PRO A 142 -7.16 -11.01 -29.91
N TYR A 143 -5.90 -10.60 -30.02
CA TYR A 143 -5.24 -9.89 -28.92
C TYR A 143 -5.98 -8.58 -28.61
N HIS A 144 -6.01 -8.19 -27.33
CA HIS A 144 -6.83 -7.05 -26.89
C HIS A 144 -6.56 -5.74 -27.64
N THR A 145 -5.31 -5.49 -28.06
CA THR A 145 -5.00 -4.31 -28.88
C THR A 145 -5.60 -4.40 -30.27
N GLN A 146 -5.61 -5.59 -30.89
CA GLN A 146 -6.26 -5.81 -32.19
C GLN A 146 -7.78 -5.62 -32.11
N ILE A 147 -8.40 -6.04 -31.00
CA ILE A 147 -9.81 -5.73 -30.75
C ILE A 147 -10.00 -4.21 -30.71
N MET A 148 -9.18 -3.49 -29.94
CA MET A 148 -9.30 -2.03 -29.83
C MET A 148 -9.01 -1.31 -31.14
N GLU A 149 -8.02 -1.77 -31.91
CA GLU A 149 -7.66 -1.25 -33.24
C GLU A 149 -8.84 -1.36 -34.23
N SER A 150 -9.63 -2.46 -34.18
CA SER A 150 -10.80 -2.62 -35.04
C SER A 150 -11.89 -1.56 -34.81
N PHE A 151 -11.85 -0.87 -33.68
CA PHE A 151 -12.72 0.26 -33.33
C PHE A 151 -12.06 1.63 -33.57
N ASP A 152 -10.83 1.71 -34.11
CA ASP A 152 -9.93 2.88 -34.06
C ASP A 152 -9.80 3.41 -32.63
N GLY A 153 -9.74 2.51 -31.65
CA GLY A 153 -9.89 2.82 -30.23
C GLY A 153 -8.58 2.96 -29.46
N ILE A 154 -7.43 2.69 -30.10
CA ILE A 154 -6.10 2.76 -29.47
C ILE A 154 -5.03 3.20 -30.47
N ASP A 155 -4.06 4.00 -30.01
CA ASP A 155 -2.87 4.36 -30.77
C ASP A 155 -1.62 4.24 -29.89
N LEU A 156 -0.93 3.12 -30.02
CA LEU A 156 0.32 2.84 -29.28
C LEU A 156 1.53 3.50 -29.96
N ASP A 157 1.51 3.68 -31.30
CA ASP A 157 2.60 4.29 -32.05
C ASP A 157 2.73 5.78 -31.71
N ALA A 158 1.62 6.51 -31.64
CA ALA A 158 1.63 7.89 -31.19
C ALA A 158 2.07 8.00 -29.72
N ALA A 159 1.62 7.12 -28.85
CA ALA A 159 2.05 7.09 -27.46
C ALA A 159 3.57 6.83 -27.34
N GLY A 160 4.10 5.90 -28.15
CA GLY A 160 5.54 5.62 -28.23
C GLY A 160 6.36 6.84 -28.64
N ARG A 161 5.87 7.64 -29.60
CA ARG A 161 6.54 8.90 -30.02
C ARG A 161 6.51 10.00 -28.96
N VAL A 162 5.44 10.04 -28.14
CA VAL A 162 5.24 11.13 -27.16
C VAL A 162 5.87 10.82 -25.80
N ALA A 163 5.71 9.58 -25.32
CA ALA A 163 6.06 9.21 -23.94
C ALA A 163 6.95 7.95 -23.85
N GLY A 164 7.16 7.24 -24.93
CA GLY A 164 7.85 5.96 -24.94
C GLY A 164 6.89 4.76 -24.82
N ASN A 165 7.49 3.56 -24.76
CA ASN A 165 6.71 2.33 -24.58
C ASN A 165 6.06 2.27 -23.19
N GLY A 166 4.95 1.54 -23.08
CA GLY A 166 4.21 1.40 -21.82
C GLY A 166 3.24 2.56 -21.55
N PHE A 167 2.92 3.35 -22.58
CA PHE A 167 1.86 4.35 -22.59
C PHE A 167 0.87 4.06 -23.73
N TYR A 168 -0.28 4.73 -23.72
CA TYR A 168 -1.32 4.53 -24.70
C TYR A 168 -2.11 5.82 -24.95
N TYR A 169 -2.73 5.91 -26.14
CA TYR A 169 -3.90 6.74 -26.38
C TYR A 169 -5.09 5.83 -26.53
N LEU A 170 -6.16 6.07 -25.75
CA LEU A 170 -7.48 5.49 -26.02
C LEU A 170 -8.33 6.52 -26.76
N MET A 171 -9.15 6.06 -27.71
CA MET A 171 -9.93 6.93 -28.57
C MET A 171 -11.36 6.43 -28.74
N GLY A 172 -12.27 7.30 -29.15
CA GLY A 172 -13.63 6.97 -29.54
C GLY A 172 -14.42 6.20 -28.49
N ASP A 173 -15.09 5.16 -28.93
CA ASP A 173 -15.93 4.33 -28.06
C ASP A 173 -15.12 3.51 -27.02
N ILE A 174 -13.88 3.16 -27.31
CA ILE A 174 -13.00 2.47 -26.35
C ILE A 174 -12.63 3.44 -25.20
N ALA A 175 -12.26 4.69 -25.50
CA ALA A 175 -12.01 5.70 -24.47
C ALA A 175 -13.26 5.99 -23.62
N ARG A 176 -14.44 6.02 -24.27
CA ARG A 176 -15.72 6.15 -23.57
C ARG A 176 -16.00 4.96 -22.66
N LEU A 177 -15.74 3.73 -23.12
CA LEU A 177 -15.92 2.51 -22.33
C LEU A 177 -14.99 2.50 -21.11
N HIS A 178 -13.75 2.92 -21.29
CA HIS A 178 -12.78 3.12 -20.19
C HIS A 178 -13.34 4.07 -19.12
N SER A 179 -13.83 5.24 -19.53
CA SER A 179 -14.43 6.21 -18.61
C SER A 179 -15.72 5.69 -17.96
N ALA A 180 -16.54 4.94 -18.71
CA ALA A 180 -17.77 4.34 -18.21
C ALA A 180 -17.49 3.31 -17.09
N VAL A 181 -16.48 2.47 -17.25
CA VAL A 181 -16.05 1.50 -16.22
C VAL A 181 -15.65 2.19 -14.93
N LEU A 182 -14.84 3.26 -15.02
CA LEU A 182 -14.39 4.02 -13.84
C LEU A 182 -15.57 4.76 -13.17
N ALA A 183 -16.46 5.35 -13.95
CA ALA A 183 -17.65 6.03 -13.43
C ALA A 183 -18.60 5.04 -12.72
N TYR A 184 -18.83 3.88 -13.33
CA TYR A 184 -19.64 2.82 -12.72
C TYR A 184 -18.99 2.32 -11.42
N ALA A 185 -17.69 2.03 -11.42
CA ALA A 185 -16.98 1.58 -10.23
C ALA A 185 -17.06 2.59 -9.08
N ARG A 186 -16.97 3.88 -9.37
CA ARG A 186 -17.17 4.95 -8.40
C ARG A 186 -18.56 4.89 -7.77
N ASP A 187 -19.59 4.88 -8.61
CA ASP A 187 -21.00 4.90 -8.15
C ASP A 187 -21.34 3.62 -7.40
N PHE A 188 -20.85 2.48 -7.87
CA PHE A 188 -20.97 1.18 -7.19
C PHE A 188 -20.43 1.20 -5.76
N MET A 189 -19.33 1.91 -5.50
CA MET A 189 -18.77 2.03 -4.15
C MET A 189 -19.52 3.07 -3.30
N ILE A 190 -19.98 4.17 -3.90
CA ILE A 190 -20.83 5.16 -3.22
C ILE A 190 -22.12 4.50 -2.72
N ASP A 191 -22.76 3.68 -3.56
CA ASP A 191 -23.98 2.95 -3.21
C ASP A 191 -23.77 1.93 -2.07
N ARG A 192 -22.52 1.51 -1.85
CA ARG A 192 -22.09 0.65 -0.73
C ARG A 192 -21.65 1.43 0.52
N GLY A 193 -21.89 2.73 0.56
CA GLY A 193 -21.61 3.59 1.71
C GLY A 193 -20.17 4.07 1.83
N PHE A 194 -19.37 3.97 0.76
CA PHE A 194 -18.02 4.53 0.75
C PHE A 194 -18.05 6.00 0.35
N THR A 195 -17.32 6.83 1.08
CA THR A 195 -17.17 8.25 0.73
C THR A 195 -16.17 8.43 -0.40
N TYR A 196 -16.60 9.07 -1.49
CA TYR A 196 -15.75 9.30 -2.66
C TYR A 196 -14.80 10.49 -2.48
N TYR A 197 -13.54 10.29 -2.91
CA TYR A 197 -12.47 11.28 -2.88
C TYR A 197 -11.73 11.38 -4.21
N VAL A 198 -11.30 12.60 -4.54
CA VAL A 198 -10.24 12.86 -5.52
C VAL A 198 -9.03 13.37 -4.73
N PRO A 199 -8.01 12.54 -4.51
CA PRO A 199 -6.87 12.88 -3.67
C PRO A 199 -5.77 13.62 -4.45
N PRO A 200 -4.75 14.19 -3.78
CA PRO A 200 -3.52 14.62 -4.44
C PRO A 200 -2.83 13.45 -5.16
N PHE A 201 -2.34 13.68 -6.38
CA PHE A 201 -1.64 12.67 -7.18
C PHE A 201 -0.12 12.70 -7.01
N MET A 202 0.36 13.61 -6.18
CA MET A 202 1.75 13.70 -5.72
C MET A 202 1.78 13.73 -4.20
N ILE A 203 2.74 13.02 -3.60
CA ILE A 203 2.88 12.90 -2.15
C ILE A 203 4.34 13.10 -1.73
N ARG A 204 4.56 13.53 -0.49
CA ARG A 204 5.90 13.72 0.08
C ARG A 204 6.57 12.40 0.45
N GLY A 205 7.91 12.39 0.51
CA GLY A 205 8.72 11.23 0.82
C GLY A 205 8.38 10.57 2.18
N ASN A 206 8.00 11.36 3.19
CA ASN A 206 7.59 10.82 4.49
C ASN A 206 6.24 10.07 4.43
N VAL A 207 5.36 10.40 3.49
CA VAL A 207 4.14 9.62 3.21
C VAL A 207 4.49 8.34 2.47
N VAL A 208 5.34 8.43 1.42
CA VAL A 208 5.79 7.26 0.65
C VAL A 208 6.36 6.19 1.57
N THR A 209 7.35 6.55 2.41
CA THR A 209 7.97 5.61 3.35
C THR A 209 7.03 5.11 4.45
N GLY A 210 5.91 5.79 4.65
CA GLY A 210 4.84 5.36 5.55
C GLY A 210 3.94 4.28 4.98
N VAL A 211 3.71 4.28 3.66
CA VAL A 211 2.71 3.42 3.01
C VAL A 211 3.31 2.21 2.28
N MET A 212 4.61 2.21 1.98
CA MET A 212 5.27 1.10 1.29
C MET A 212 6.67 0.81 1.83
N SER A 213 7.27 -0.30 1.42
CA SER A 213 8.66 -0.64 1.71
C SER A 213 9.64 0.16 0.83
N PHE A 214 10.92 0.21 1.23
CA PHE A 214 11.96 0.87 0.42
C PHE A 214 12.17 0.18 -0.93
N ALA A 215 12.06 -1.15 -0.98
CA ALA A 215 12.18 -1.92 -2.21
C ALA A 215 11.05 -1.59 -3.20
N GLU A 216 9.81 -1.55 -2.72
CA GLU A 216 8.67 -1.14 -3.54
C GLU A 216 8.79 0.31 -4.02
N MET A 217 9.27 1.22 -3.16
CA MET A 217 9.50 2.62 -3.52
C MET A 217 10.48 2.75 -4.69
N ASP A 218 11.62 2.06 -4.65
CA ASP A 218 12.61 2.12 -5.74
C ASP A 218 12.09 1.49 -7.05
N ALA A 219 11.38 0.37 -6.94
CA ALA A 219 10.83 -0.34 -8.11
C ALA A 219 9.67 0.41 -8.78
N MET A 220 8.87 1.14 -8.01
CA MET A 220 7.58 1.69 -8.45
C MET A 220 7.57 3.20 -8.66
N MET A 221 8.14 4.00 -7.74
CA MET A 221 7.81 5.42 -7.63
C MET A 221 8.61 6.31 -8.56
N TYR A 222 7.93 7.20 -9.29
CA TYR A 222 8.56 8.34 -9.95
C TYR A 222 8.74 9.49 -8.95
N LYS A 223 9.95 10.04 -8.87
CA LYS A 223 10.28 11.22 -8.07
C LYS A 223 10.36 12.45 -8.96
N ILE A 224 9.83 13.58 -8.48
CA ILE A 224 10.02 14.88 -9.13
C ILE A 224 11.42 15.39 -8.80
N GLU A 225 12.18 15.74 -9.83
CA GLU A 225 13.52 16.28 -9.66
C GLU A 225 13.49 17.64 -8.96
N GLY A 226 14.35 17.83 -7.97
CA GLY A 226 14.46 19.08 -7.21
C GLY A 226 13.41 19.27 -6.11
N GLU A 227 12.44 18.35 -5.98
CA GLU A 227 11.37 18.47 -4.99
C GLU A 227 11.22 17.22 -4.13
N ASP A 228 10.64 17.37 -2.91
CA ASP A 228 10.23 16.25 -2.07
C ASP A 228 8.80 15.80 -2.46
N LEU A 229 8.62 15.45 -3.75
CA LEU A 229 7.37 14.98 -4.30
C LEU A 229 7.56 13.73 -5.16
N TYR A 230 6.59 12.83 -5.08
CA TYR A 230 6.54 11.56 -5.80
C TYR A 230 5.16 11.39 -6.42
N LEU A 231 5.10 10.94 -7.67
CA LEU A 231 3.83 10.54 -8.30
C LEU A 231 3.31 9.27 -7.64
N ILE A 232 2.02 9.22 -7.35
CA ILE A 232 1.41 8.06 -6.70
C ILE A 232 1.31 6.86 -7.63
N GLY A 233 1.59 5.66 -7.12
CA GLY A 233 1.35 4.39 -7.82
C GLY A 233 -0.07 3.83 -7.60
N THR A 234 -0.82 4.43 -6.67
CA THR A 234 -2.22 4.13 -6.31
C THR A 234 -2.75 5.25 -5.43
N SER A 235 -4.05 5.52 -5.48
CA SER A 235 -4.67 6.51 -4.58
C SER A 235 -4.62 6.11 -3.10
N GLU A 236 -4.44 4.82 -2.79
CA GLU A 236 -4.19 4.35 -1.41
C GLU A 236 -3.11 5.18 -0.71
N HIS A 237 -1.99 5.44 -1.41
CA HIS A 237 -0.87 6.19 -0.84
C HIS A 237 -1.30 7.56 -0.30
N SER A 238 -2.03 8.29 -1.10
CA SER A 238 -2.54 9.62 -0.75
C SER A 238 -3.62 9.55 0.31
N MET A 239 -4.53 8.58 0.19
CA MET A 239 -5.66 8.44 1.08
C MET A 239 -5.25 8.02 2.49
N ILE A 240 -4.29 7.11 2.63
CA ILE A 240 -3.70 6.77 3.95
C ILE A 240 -2.85 7.94 4.46
N GLY A 241 -2.09 8.60 3.58
CA GLY A 241 -1.31 9.80 3.91
C GLY A 241 -2.14 10.95 4.49
N LYS A 242 -3.44 11.03 4.15
CA LYS A 242 -4.40 11.99 4.73
C LYS A 242 -4.44 11.93 6.26
N PHE A 243 -4.19 10.78 6.84
CA PHE A 243 -4.26 10.57 8.29
C PHE A 243 -2.90 10.69 9.01
N ILE A 244 -1.83 11.11 8.33
CA ILE A 244 -0.50 11.25 8.95
C ILE A 244 -0.56 12.14 10.20
N ASN A 245 0.00 11.63 11.32
CA ASN A 245 0.01 12.28 12.64
C ASN A 245 -1.36 12.58 13.25
N GLN A 246 -2.46 12.03 12.70
CA GLN A 246 -3.79 12.26 13.21
C GLN A 246 -4.14 11.34 14.39
N ILE A 247 -5.01 11.83 15.24
CA ILE A 247 -5.71 11.06 16.27
C ILE A 247 -7.18 11.07 15.87
N VAL A 248 -7.69 9.93 15.45
CA VAL A 248 -9.08 9.76 15.01
C VAL A 248 -9.93 9.38 16.22
N PRO A 249 -11.04 10.07 16.51
CA PRO A 249 -12.00 9.61 17.51
C PRO A 249 -12.57 8.24 17.13
N GLU A 250 -12.66 7.32 18.08
CA GLU A 250 -13.10 5.93 17.85
C GLU A 250 -14.53 5.84 17.31
N ASP A 251 -15.41 6.75 17.73
CA ASP A 251 -16.80 6.85 17.27
C ASP A 251 -16.92 7.28 15.78
N GLN A 252 -15.82 7.75 15.18
CA GLN A 252 -15.76 8.07 13.77
C GLN A 252 -15.24 6.93 12.89
N LEU A 253 -14.95 5.77 13.47
CA LEU A 253 -14.55 4.55 12.75
C LEU A 253 -15.75 3.63 12.51
N PRO A 254 -15.73 2.85 11.42
CA PRO A 254 -14.70 2.81 10.39
C PRO A 254 -14.76 4.00 9.43
N LYS A 255 -13.62 4.43 8.86
CA LYS A 255 -13.57 5.29 7.69
C LYS A 255 -13.57 4.41 6.43
N THR A 256 -14.65 4.46 5.69
CA THR A 256 -14.81 3.74 4.41
C THR A 256 -14.70 4.73 3.26
N LEU A 257 -13.60 4.65 2.54
CA LEU A 257 -13.22 5.64 1.54
C LEU A 257 -13.04 4.96 0.18
N THR A 258 -13.50 5.62 -0.89
CA THR A 258 -13.20 5.21 -2.26
C THR A 258 -12.61 6.38 -3.03
N SER A 259 -11.66 6.12 -3.91
CA SER A 259 -10.96 7.20 -4.60
C SER A 259 -10.52 6.82 -6.01
N TYR A 260 -10.68 7.77 -6.91
CA TYR A 260 -10.13 7.71 -8.26
C TYR A 260 -8.76 8.37 -8.31
N SER A 261 -7.85 7.77 -9.06
CA SER A 261 -6.61 8.44 -9.46
C SER A 261 -6.01 7.86 -10.74
N PRO A 262 -5.23 8.66 -11.50
CA PRO A 262 -4.16 8.11 -12.30
C PRO A 262 -3.14 7.45 -11.37
N CYS A 263 -2.46 6.43 -11.89
CA CYS A 263 -1.43 5.68 -11.21
C CYS A 263 -0.19 5.67 -12.08
N PHE A 264 0.98 5.93 -11.48
CA PHE A 264 2.24 6.00 -12.20
C PHE A 264 3.21 4.99 -11.61
N ARG A 265 3.72 4.06 -12.45
CA ARG A 265 4.63 2.99 -11.99
C ARG A 265 5.80 2.83 -12.94
N LYS A 266 7.02 2.76 -12.41
CA LYS A 266 8.23 2.49 -13.19
C LYS A 266 8.27 1.08 -13.76
N GLU A 267 7.56 0.13 -13.15
CA GLU A 267 7.52 -1.29 -13.53
C GLU A 267 8.94 -1.91 -13.70
N LYS A 268 9.91 -1.49 -12.85
CA LYS A 268 11.27 -2.03 -12.89
C LYS A 268 11.28 -3.52 -12.59
N GLY A 269 11.97 -4.30 -13.45
CA GLY A 269 12.14 -5.74 -13.24
C GLY A 269 10.95 -6.59 -13.67
N ALA A 270 9.92 -5.99 -14.23
CA ALA A 270 8.82 -6.73 -14.84
C ALA A 270 9.26 -7.26 -16.21
N HIS A 271 9.26 -8.58 -16.39
CA HIS A 271 9.60 -9.25 -17.64
C HIS A 271 8.54 -10.33 -17.94
N GLY A 272 8.07 -10.40 -19.19
CA GLY A 272 7.15 -11.45 -19.64
C GLY A 272 6.44 -11.15 -20.96
N ILE A 273 5.75 -12.15 -21.47
CA ILE A 273 5.02 -12.10 -22.77
C ILE A 273 3.85 -11.09 -22.73
N GLU A 274 3.35 -10.75 -21.55
CA GLU A 274 2.26 -9.80 -21.32
C GLU A 274 2.71 -8.32 -21.40
N GLU A 275 3.97 -8.03 -21.72
CA GLU A 275 4.51 -6.66 -21.83
C GLU A 275 3.97 -5.88 -23.03
N ARG A 276 3.33 -6.58 -24.00
CA ARG A 276 2.72 -5.92 -25.14
C ARG A 276 1.31 -5.43 -24.82
N GLY A 277 0.94 -4.30 -25.42
CA GLY A 277 -0.39 -3.73 -25.25
C GLY A 277 -0.55 -2.94 -23.95
N ILE A 278 -1.66 -3.15 -23.25
CA ILE A 278 -2.07 -2.34 -22.10
C ILE A 278 -2.18 -3.13 -20.79
N TYR A 279 -1.62 -4.33 -20.74
CA TYR A 279 -1.67 -5.16 -19.52
C TYR A 279 -0.73 -4.63 -18.41
N ARG A 280 0.50 -4.24 -18.78
CA ARG A 280 1.53 -3.69 -17.88
C ARG A 280 2.09 -2.41 -18.49
N ILE A 281 1.81 -1.29 -17.82
CA ILE A 281 2.04 0.05 -18.36
C ILE A 281 2.45 1.02 -17.26
N HIS A 282 3.11 2.12 -17.65
CA HIS A 282 3.64 3.13 -16.73
C HIS A 282 2.59 4.09 -16.18
N GLN A 283 1.48 4.26 -16.91
CA GLN A 283 0.37 5.13 -16.51
C GLN A 283 -0.95 4.42 -16.76
N PHE A 284 -1.80 4.35 -15.73
CA PHE A 284 -3.15 3.78 -15.82
C PHE A 284 -4.07 4.50 -14.83
N GLU A 285 -5.35 4.17 -14.86
CA GLU A 285 -6.34 4.78 -13.97
C GLU A 285 -7.00 3.71 -13.11
N LYS A 286 -7.28 4.06 -11.87
CA LYS A 286 -7.80 3.14 -10.87
C LYS A 286 -8.84 3.79 -9.97
N GLN A 287 -9.91 3.06 -9.69
CA GLN A 287 -10.79 3.28 -8.55
C GLN A 287 -10.38 2.32 -7.44
N GLU A 288 -10.11 2.87 -6.26
CA GLU A 288 -9.62 2.16 -5.08
C GLU A 288 -10.62 2.23 -3.94
N MET A 289 -10.62 1.25 -3.05
CA MET A 289 -11.32 1.29 -1.78
C MET A 289 -10.33 1.16 -0.62
N ILE A 290 -10.51 2.00 0.39
CA ILE A 290 -9.63 2.11 1.55
C ILE A 290 -10.47 2.09 2.82
N VAL A 291 -10.03 1.34 3.83
CA VAL A 291 -10.66 1.29 5.14
C VAL A 291 -9.62 1.62 6.21
N VAL A 292 -10.01 2.50 7.13
CA VAL A 292 -9.31 2.73 8.40
C VAL A 292 -10.27 2.32 9.51
N CYS A 293 -9.92 1.33 10.31
CA CYS A 293 -10.81 0.72 11.27
C CYS A 293 -10.12 0.34 12.58
N ARG A 294 -10.92 -0.15 13.53
CA ARG A 294 -10.41 -0.78 14.75
C ARG A 294 -9.73 -2.12 14.41
N PRO A 295 -8.72 -2.55 15.19
CA PRO A 295 -8.01 -3.81 14.94
C PRO A 295 -8.93 -5.03 14.81
N GLU A 296 -9.93 -5.15 15.70
CA GLU A 296 -10.86 -6.28 15.73
C GLU A 296 -11.83 -6.32 14.54
N GLU A 297 -12.01 -5.21 13.83
CA GLU A 297 -12.86 -5.12 12.64
C GLU A 297 -12.14 -5.49 11.35
N SER A 298 -10.80 -5.49 11.35
CA SER A 298 -10.03 -5.65 10.12
C SER A 298 -10.25 -6.98 9.39
N PRO A 299 -10.50 -8.14 10.05
CA PRO A 299 -10.82 -9.36 9.33
C PRO A 299 -12.14 -9.26 8.55
N MET A 300 -13.17 -8.70 9.15
CA MET A 300 -14.47 -8.51 8.51
C MET A 300 -14.38 -7.54 7.34
N TRP A 301 -13.62 -6.43 7.48
CA TRP A 301 -13.42 -5.48 6.38
C TRP A 301 -12.59 -6.07 5.26
N TYR A 302 -11.61 -6.90 5.56
CA TYR A 302 -10.83 -7.63 4.54
C TYR A 302 -11.75 -8.47 3.64
N ASP A 303 -12.65 -9.25 4.24
CA ASP A 303 -13.60 -10.07 3.49
C ASP A 303 -14.57 -9.23 2.65
N LYS A 304 -15.09 -8.13 3.20
CA LYS A 304 -15.95 -7.21 2.45
C LYS A 304 -15.25 -6.54 1.26
N LEU A 305 -13.97 -6.19 1.41
CA LEU A 305 -13.24 -5.48 0.36
C LEU A 305 -13.02 -6.36 -0.88
N TRP A 306 -12.51 -7.59 -0.72
CA TRP A 306 -12.32 -8.45 -1.89
C TRP A 306 -13.66 -8.88 -2.51
N GLN A 307 -14.70 -9.08 -1.69
CA GLN A 307 -16.04 -9.40 -2.17
C GLN A 307 -16.62 -8.25 -3.02
N ASN A 308 -16.38 -6.98 -2.69
CA ASN A 308 -16.81 -5.86 -3.51
C ASN A 308 -16.23 -5.90 -4.92
N THR A 309 -14.96 -6.30 -5.09
CA THR A 309 -14.36 -6.46 -6.42
C THR A 309 -15.00 -7.65 -7.18
N VAL A 310 -15.21 -8.77 -6.50
CA VAL A 310 -15.94 -9.92 -7.08
C VAL A 310 -17.31 -9.48 -7.56
N ASP A 311 -18.08 -8.79 -6.73
CA ASP A 311 -19.44 -8.34 -7.05
C ASP A 311 -19.45 -7.37 -8.24
N LEU A 312 -18.47 -6.44 -8.31
CA LEU A 312 -18.34 -5.52 -9.45
C LEU A 312 -18.14 -6.28 -10.76
N PHE A 313 -17.20 -7.22 -10.81
CA PHE A 313 -16.93 -8.00 -12.02
C PHE A 313 -18.11 -8.90 -12.38
N ARG A 314 -18.77 -9.50 -11.38
CA ARG A 314 -19.98 -10.31 -11.59
C ARG A 314 -21.16 -9.50 -12.10
N SER A 315 -21.27 -8.22 -11.71
CA SER A 315 -22.31 -7.32 -12.24
C SER A 315 -22.15 -6.99 -13.74
N MET A 316 -20.99 -7.32 -14.30
CA MET A 316 -20.66 -7.20 -15.73
C MET A 316 -20.55 -8.56 -16.43
N ASP A 317 -21.04 -9.63 -15.77
CA ASP A 317 -21.03 -11.01 -16.26
C ASP A 317 -19.61 -11.58 -16.52
N ILE A 318 -18.58 -11.00 -15.89
CA ILE A 318 -17.19 -11.47 -16.01
C ILE A 318 -16.92 -12.53 -14.94
N PRO A 319 -16.52 -13.77 -15.32
CA PRO A 319 -16.10 -14.78 -14.35
C PRO A 319 -14.82 -14.37 -13.65
N VAL A 320 -14.77 -14.59 -12.33
CA VAL A 320 -13.58 -14.29 -11.51
C VAL A 320 -13.26 -15.44 -10.56
N ARG A 321 -12.04 -15.46 -10.06
CA ARG A 321 -11.65 -16.29 -8.92
C ARG A 321 -10.90 -15.47 -7.89
N THR A 322 -10.80 -15.99 -6.68
CA THR A 322 -10.02 -15.40 -5.59
C THR A 322 -8.88 -16.32 -5.19
N LEU A 323 -7.71 -15.75 -4.94
CA LEU A 323 -6.50 -16.44 -4.50
C LEU A 323 -6.04 -15.88 -3.15
N ALA A 324 -5.81 -16.77 -2.16
CA ALA A 324 -5.05 -16.39 -0.97
C ALA A 324 -3.57 -16.29 -1.36
N CYS A 325 -2.99 -15.09 -1.22
CA CYS A 325 -1.57 -14.90 -1.47
C CYS A 325 -0.75 -15.63 -0.40
N CYS A 326 0.26 -16.38 -0.83
CA CYS A 326 1.16 -17.10 0.07
C CYS A 326 2.19 -16.16 0.71
N SER A 327 2.86 -16.65 1.73
CA SER A 327 3.78 -15.86 2.58
C SER A 327 4.92 -15.19 1.82
N GLY A 328 5.48 -15.84 0.80
CA GLY A 328 6.58 -15.30 -0.01
C GLY A 328 6.14 -14.24 -1.03
N ASP A 329 4.87 -14.27 -1.44
CA ASP A 329 4.28 -13.28 -2.35
C ASP A 329 3.81 -12.00 -1.61
N LEU A 330 3.64 -12.05 -0.29
CA LEU A 330 3.21 -10.89 0.49
C LEU A 330 4.29 -9.81 0.55
N ALA A 331 3.97 -8.57 0.15
CA ALA A 331 4.80 -7.40 0.42
C ALA A 331 5.05 -7.21 1.93
N ASP A 332 6.13 -6.49 2.29
CA ASP A 332 6.61 -6.40 3.67
C ASP A 332 5.61 -5.83 4.68
N LEU A 333 4.73 -4.94 4.24
CA LEU A 333 3.75 -4.31 5.13
C LEU A 333 2.45 -5.10 5.26
N LYS A 334 2.22 -6.10 4.42
CA LYS A 334 0.97 -6.86 4.39
C LYS A 334 0.95 -7.95 5.47
N VAL A 335 -0.15 -8.00 6.20
CA VAL A 335 -0.49 -9.08 7.15
C VAL A 335 -1.14 -10.24 6.40
N LYS A 336 -2.01 -9.92 5.42
CA LYS A 336 -2.74 -10.88 4.61
C LYS A 336 -3.14 -10.22 3.29
N SER A 337 -3.17 -11.01 2.20
CA SER A 337 -3.64 -10.53 0.90
C SER A 337 -4.48 -11.58 0.18
N CYS A 338 -5.41 -11.09 -0.64
CA CYS A 338 -6.23 -11.90 -1.53
C CYS A 338 -6.28 -11.24 -2.90
N ASP A 339 -5.85 -11.94 -3.93
CA ASP A 339 -5.98 -11.47 -5.29
C ASP A 339 -7.33 -11.86 -5.88
N VAL A 340 -7.89 -10.97 -6.66
CA VAL A 340 -9.05 -11.24 -7.51
C VAL A 340 -8.56 -11.30 -8.94
N GLU A 341 -8.84 -12.40 -9.61
CA GLU A 341 -8.45 -12.63 -10.99
C GLU A 341 -9.69 -12.78 -11.88
N ALA A 342 -9.67 -12.17 -13.06
CA ALA A 342 -10.70 -12.28 -14.08
C ALA A 342 -10.34 -13.34 -15.12
N TRP A 343 -11.35 -14.00 -15.65
CA TRP A 343 -11.20 -14.97 -16.73
C TRP A 343 -10.81 -14.32 -18.06
N SER A 344 -9.79 -14.84 -18.72
CA SER A 344 -9.45 -14.53 -20.10
C SER A 344 -9.83 -15.71 -21.00
N PRO A 345 -10.91 -15.63 -21.80
CA PRO A 345 -11.26 -16.70 -22.71
C PRO A 345 -10.24 -16.87 -23.85
N ARG A 346 -9.49 -15.82 -24.21
CA ARG A 346 -8.38 -15.89 -25.16
C ARG A 346 -7.23 -16.76 -24.66
N GLN A 347 -6.81 -16.50 -23.39
CA GLN A 347 -5.68 -17.20 -22.79
C GLN A 347 -6.11 -18.53 -22.14
N LYS A 348 -7.40 -18.75 -21.94
CA LYS A 348 -7.98 -19.89 -21.20
C LYS A 348 -7.41 -19.98 -19.77
N LYS A 349 -7.15 -18.84 -19.17
CA LYS A 349 -6.64 -18.70 -17.79
C LYS A 349 -7.21 -17.45 -17.12
N TYR A 350 -7.06 -17.38 -15.81
CA TYR A 350 -7.35 -16.19 -15.04
C TYR A 350 -6.13 -15.27 -14.99
N PHE A 351 -6.33 -13.97 -14.81
CA PHE A 351 -5.29 -12.98 -14.61
C PHE A 351 -5.71 -11.94 -13.56
N GLU A 352 -4.76 -11.43 -12.82
CA GLU A 352 -4.99 -10.49 -11.72
C GLU A 352 -5.62 -9.18 -12.19
N VAL A 353 -6.71 -8.78 -11.54
CA VAL A 353 -7.44 -7.52 -11.76
C VAL A 353 -7.58 -6.69 -10.49
N GLY A 354 -7.26 -7.24 -9.34
CA GLY A 354 -7.28 -6.56 -8.06
C GLY A 354 -6.55 -7.34 -6.98
N SER A 355 -5.98 -6.63 -6.01
CA SER A 355 -5.31 -7.22 -4.86
C SER A 355 -5.78 -6.55 -3.59
N CYS A 356 -6.50 -7.31 -2.76
CA CYS A 356 -6.98 -6.89 -1.45
C CYS A 356 -5.89 -7.09 -0.41
N SER A 357 -5.62 -6.07 0.39
CA SER A 357 -4.57 -6.13 1.41
C SER A 357 -5.09 -5.69 2.78
N ASN A 358 -4.79 -6.51 3.80
CA ASN A 358 -4.83 -6.11 5.20
C ASN A 358 -3.40 -5.80 5.64
N LEU A 359 -3.13 -4.56 6.06
CA LEU A 359 -1.82 -4.11 6.50
C LEU A 359 -1.71 -4.04 8.03
N GLY A 360 -2.79 -4.40 8.74
CA GLY A 360 -2.83 -4.28 10.20
C GLY A 360 -2.45 -2.87 10.63
N ASP A 361 -1.57 -2.75 11.60
CA ASP A 361 -1.07 -1.48 12.11
C ASP A 361 0.21 -0.96 11.39
N ALA A 362 0.67 -1.64 10.34
CA ALA A 362 1.97 -1.34 9.71
C ALA A 362 2.09 0.11 9.23
N GLN A 363 1.11 0.59 8.47
CA GLN A 363 1.08 1.96 7.96
C GLN A 363 0.75 2.95 9.08
N ALA A 364 -0.19 2.60 9.95
CA ALA A 364 -0.59 3.45 11.08
C ALA A 364 0.59 3.73 12.03
N ARG A 365 1.43 2.73 12.28
CA ARG A 365 2.65 2.87 13.10
C ARG A 365 3.67 3.80 12.45
N ARG A 366 3.90 3.66 11.14
CA ARG A 366 4.84 4.52 10.39
C ARG A 366 4.36 5.96 10.28
N LEU A 367 3.06 6.15 10.02
CA LEU A 367 2.43 7.46 9.83
C LEU A 367 1.85 8.07 11.11
N LYS A 368 1.97 7.35 12.26
CA LYS A 368 1.42 7.77 13.57
C LYS A 368 -0.09 8.03 13.53
N ILE A 369 -0.83 7.15 12.87
CA ILE A 369 -2.29 7.18 12.81
C ILE A 369 -2.83 6.48 14.08
N ARG A 370 -3.35 7.26 15.01
CA ARG A 370 -3.84 6.76 16.30
C ARG A 370 -5.35 6.91 16.38
N VAL A 371 -5.96 6.05 17.16
CA VAL A 371 -7.37 6.12 17.55
C VAL A 371 -7.44 6.48 19.03
N GLN A 372 -8.37 7.34 19.41
CA GLN A 372 -8.66 7.66 20.78
C GLN A 372 -10.02 7.12 21.14
N SER A 373 -10.05 6.16 22.08
CA SER A 373 -11.27 5.61 22.64
C SER A 373 -11.95 6.56 23.64
N ALA A 374 -13.19 6.29 23.97
CA ALA A 374 -14.00 7.13 24.87
C ALA A 374 -13.40 7.27 26.28
N ASP A 375 -12.64 6.28 26.76
CA ASP A 375 -11.92 6.28 28.03
C ASP A 375 -10.59 7.06 27.99
N GLY A 376 -10.24 7.64 26.83
CA GLY A 376 -9.01 8.41 26.62
C GLY A 376 -7.79 7.60 26.23
N ASN A 377 -7.87 6.27 26.18
CA ASN A 377 -6.79 5.41 25.72
C ASN A 377 -6.52 5.63 24.23
N LYS A 378 -5.25 5.42 23.82
CA LYS A 378 -4.83 5.55 22.43
C LYS A 378 -4.23 4.25 21.94
N TYR A 379 -4.64 3.85 20.72
CA TYR A 379 -4.11 2.70 20.03
C TYR A 379 -3.90 3.01 18.53
N LEU A 380 -3.25 2.11 17.79
CA LEU A 380 -3.03 2.28 16.36
C LEU A 380 -4.23 1.73 15.57
N ALA A 381 -4.65 2.48 14.55
CA ALA A 381 -5.67 1.99 13.61
C ALA A 381 -5.12 0.83 12.77
N HIS A 382 -6.00 -0.02 12.25
CA HIS A 382 -5.71 -0.91 11.14
C HIS A 382 -6.09 -0.25 9.82
N THR A 383 -5.32 -0.53 8.76
CA THR A 383 -5.56 -0.04 7.41
C THR A 383 -5.69 -1.19 6.43
N LEU A 384 -6.64 -1.06 5.51
CA LEU A 384 -6.90 -2.02 4.46
C LEU A 384 -7.15 -1.29 3.15
N ASN A 385 -6.85 -1.94 2.04
CA ASN A 385 -7.18 -1.45 0.71
C ASN A 385 -7.52 -2.60 -0.24
N ASN A 386 -8.22 -2.26 -1.30
CA ASN A 386 -8.41 -3.13 -2.45
C ASN A 386 -8.71 -2.31 -3.69
N THR A 387 -8.33 -2.82 -4.83
CA THR A 387 -8.73 -2.29 -6.12
C THR A 387 -10.21 -2.57 -6.37
N VAL A 388 -11.00 -1.54 -6.60
CA VAL A 388 -12.36 -1.69 -7.14
C VAL A 388 -12.25 -2.10 -8.60
N VAL A 389 -11.54 -1.29 -9.38
CA VAL A 389 -11.20 -1.56 -10.78
C VAL A 389 -9.92 -0.83 -11.16
N ALA A 390 -9.04 -1.51 -11.87
CA ALA A 390 -7.89 -0.94 -12.54
C ALA A 390 -8.09 -1.06 -14.05
N SER A 391 -8.26 0.06 -14.70
CA SER A 391 -8.27 0.11 -16.15
C SER A 391 -6.84 0.39 -16.63
N PRO A 392 -6.28 -0.35 -17.54
CA PRO A 392 -6.92 -1.10 -18.63
C PRO A 392 -7.11 -2.61 -18.41
N ARG A 393 -6.65 -3.24 -17.34
CA ARG A 393 -6.89 -4.69 -17.14
C ARG A 393 -8.37 -5.03 -17.19
N MET A 394 -9.23 -4.19 -16.63
CA MET A 394 -10.68 -4.33 -16.75
C MET A 394 -11.14 -4.28 -18.22
N LEU A 395 -10.57 -3.39 -19.06
CA LEU A 395 -10.90 -3.35 -20.48
C LEU A 395 -10.55 -4.65 -21.18
N ILE A 396 -9.40 -5.26 -20.86
CA ILE A 396 -9.01 -6.57 -21.43
C ILE A 396 -10.07 -7.60 -21.06
N ALA A 397 -10.41 -7.74 -19.78
CA ALA A 397 -11.41 -8.69 -19.32
C ALA A 397 -12.77 -8.44 -19.98
N LEU A 398 -13.21 -7.18 -20.05
CA LEU A 398 -14.50 -6.80 -20.62
C LEU A 398 -14.55 -7.09 -22.12
N LEU A 399 -13.54 -6.69 -22.88
CA LEU A 399 -13.49 -6.89 -24.32
C LEU A 399 -13.46 -8.38 -24.67
N GLU A 400 -12.58 -9.18 -24.00
CA GLU A 400 -12.46 -10.61 -24.31
C GLU A 400 -13.72 -11.40 -23.93
N ASN A 401 -14.39 -11.09 -22.80
CA ASN A 401 -15.59 -11.82 -22.37
C ASN A 401 -16.88 -11.40 -23.10
N ASN A 402 -16.89 -10.23 -23.75
CA ASN A 402 -18.10 -9.71 -24.43
C ASN A 402 -17.94 -9.60 -25.93
N LEU A 403 -16.81 -10.06 -26.52
CA LEU A 403 -16.60 -10.12 -27.96
C LEU A 403 -17.55 -11.17 -28.60
N ARG A 404 -18.08 -10.85 -29.75
CA ARG A 404 -18.91 -11.75 -30.57
C ARG A 404 -18.19 -12.13 -31.88
N ALA A 405 -18.69 -13.18 -32.55
CA ALA A 405 -18.12 -13.68 -33.79
C ALA A 405 -18.10 -12.65 -34.94
N ASP A 406 -19.00 -11.67 -34.92
CA ASP A 406 -19.07 -10.57 -35.90
C ASP A 406 -18.14 -9.40 -35.56
N GLY A 407 -17.28 -9.53 -34.55
CA GLY A 407 -16.37 -8.51 -34.09
C GLY A 407 -17.02 -7.42 -33.19
N SER A 408 -18.36 -7.47 -33.01
CA SER A 408 -19.02 -6.56 -32.07
C SER A 408 -18.71 -6.93 -30.63
N VAL A 409 -18.76 -5.95 -29.73
CA VAL A 409 -18.60 -6.13 -28.28
C VAL A 409 -19.89 -5.75 -27.57
N ALA A 410 -20.49 -6.70 -26.85
CA ALA A 410 -21.67 -6.42 -26.04
C ALA A 410 -21.31 -5.51 -24.86
N ILE A 411 -22.17 -4.54 -24.54
CA ILE A 411 -22.02 -3.70 -23.36
C ILE A 411 -22.87 -4.28 -22.24
N PRO A 412 -22.25 -4.69 -21.11
CA PRO A 412 -22.96 -5.15 -19.92
C PRO A 412 -24.05 -4.16 -19.50
N LYS A 413 -25.20 -4.67 -19.05
CA LYS A 413 -26.35 -3.83 -18.67
C LYS A 413 -25.98 -2.74 -17.67
N SER A 414 -25.10 -3.06 -16.71
CA SER A 414 -24.60 -2.12 -15.69
C SER A 414 -23.84 -0.94 -16.28
N LEU A 415 -23.20 -1.08 -17.44
CA LEU A 415 -22.44 -0.02 -18.11
C LEU A 415 -23.24 0.77 -19.15
N GLN A 416 -24.39 0.28 -19.61
CA GLN A 416 -25.19 0.94 -20.67
C GLN A 416 -25.58 2.40 -20.30
N PRO A 417 -25.97 2.72 -19.06
CA PRO A 417 -26.26 4.12 -18.68
C PRO A 417 -25.06 5.05 -18.88
N TYR A 418 -23.86 4.57 -18.62
CA TYR A 418 -22.60 5.34 -18.76
C TYR A 418 -22.14 5.43 -20.22
N MET A 419 -22.67 4.56 -21.09
CA MET A 419 -22.41 4.53 -22.53
C MET A 419 -23.51 5.24 -23.36
N GLY A 420 -24.40 6.01 -22.71
CA GLY A 420 -25.50 6.70 -23.37
C GLY A 420 -26.55 5.75 -23.91
N GLY A 421 -26.78 4.61 -23.26
CA GLY A 421 -27.75 3.61 -23.65
C GLY A 421 -27.31 2.65 -24.76
N LYS A 422 -26.05 2.75 -25.23
CA LYS A 422 -25.52 1.77 -26.20
C LYS A 422 -25.52 0.37 -25.57
N THR A 423 -26.01 -0.62 -26.34
CA THR A 423 -26.05 -2.04 -25.94
C THR A 423 -24.90 -2.85 -26.51
N GLU A 424 -24.23 -2.33 -27.54
CA GLU A 424 -23.06 -2.92 -28.17
C GLU A 424 -22.17 -1.86 -28.80
N LEU A 425 -20.91 -2.21 -29.02
CA LEU A 425 -19.98 -1.50 -29.89
C LEU A 425 -19.80 -2.30 -31.18
N ARG A 426 -19.72 -1.61 -32.30
CA ARG A 426 -19.44 -2.23 -33.61
C ARG A 426 -18.10 -1.75 -34.13
N PRO A 427 -17.24 -2.65 -34.64
CA PRO A 427 -15.99 -2.23 -35.28
C PRO A 427 -16.30 -1.31 -36.47
N LYS A 428 -15.40 -0.41 -36.78
CA LYS A 428 -15.49 0.37 -37.99
C LYS A 428 -15.37 -0.58 -39.19
N GLN A 429 -16.26 -0.45 -40.15
CA GLN A 429 -16.16 -1.21 -41.40
C GLN A 429 -14.86 -0.76 -42.09
N ALA A 430 -14.00 -1.73 -42.47
CA ALA A 430 -12.81 -1.53 -43.24
C ALA A 430 -13.11 -0.96 -44.63
#